data_dd8b6e5c4fca2fb12bd3f98f340e42ac
#
_entry.id   dd8b6e5c4fca2fb12bd3f98f340e42ac
#
_cell.length_a   1.000
_cell.length_b   1.000
_cell.length_c   1.000
_cell.angle_alpha   90.00
_cell.angle_beta   90.00
_cell.angle_gamma   90.00
#
_symmetry.space_group_name_H-M   'P 1'
#
loop_
_entity.id
_entity.type
_entity.pdbx_description
1 polymer ?
#
loop_
_entity_poly.entity_id
_entity_poly.type
_entity_poly.pdbx_seq_one_letter_code
_entity_poly.pdbx_strand_id
1 'polypeptide(L)'
;MNSPITEEQIRKFAAAWFLALDVHAPTEECVKFLADSELRMIFPEKTLYGISDFKAWYAGGMYSDGTRAPGVTNIFFDETHNLQSVQPQIAADQATARVVVGWQASWFEPPAAKSKRTSMDATQQWTIRRSAKNAYGLEIVTYNATVEPFKYAPGFARL
;
A
#
# COMPACT_ATOMS: atom_id res chain seq x y z
N MET A 1 -10.87 -1.18 28.89
CA MET A 1 -11.61 -1.88 27.83
C MET A 1 -11.51 -1.10 26.55
N ASN A 2 -11.06 -1.74 25.47
CA ASN A 2 -10.96 -1.08 24.17
C ASN A 2 -12.33 -0.97 23.52
N SER A 3 -12.61 0.17 22.89
CA SER A 3 -13.78 0.31 22.03
C SER A 3 -13.64 -0.63 20.83
N PRO A 4 -14.75 -1.14 20.27
CA PRO A 4 -14.69 -1.95 19.06
C PRO A 4 -14.05 -1.18 17.90
N ILE A 5 -13.36 -1.89 17.01
CA ILE A 5 -12.93 -1.32 15.73
C ILE A 5 -14.19 -0.92 14.96
N THR A 6 -14.17 0.25 14.35
CA THR A 6 -15.30 0.76 13.56
C THR A 6 -14.97 0.87 12.10
N GLU A 7 -15.99 0.85 11.25
CA GLU A 7 -15.85 1.08 9.81
C GLU A 7 -15.22 2.44 9.52
N GLU A 8 -15.67 3.48 10.23
CA GLU A 8 -15.11 4.83 10.07
C GLU A 8 -13.61 4.87 10.40
N GLN A 9 -13.21 4.19 11.48
CA GLN A 9 -11.81 4.08 11.87
C GLN A 9 -10.97 3.46 10.74
N ILE A 10 -11.47 2.38 10.14
CA ILE A 10 -10.79 1.70 9.03
C ILE A 10 -10.70 2.61 7.81
N ARG A 11 -11.77 3.35 7.46
CA ARG A 11 -11.77 4.28 6.32
C ARG A 11 -10.75 5.39 6.51
N LYS A 12 -10.68 5.99 7.69
CA LYS A 12 -9.71 7.04 8.00
C LYS A 12 -8.28 6.50 7.94
N PHE A 13 -8.07 5.32 8.48
CA PHE A 13 -6.78 4.64 8.44
C PHE A 13 -6.33 4.39 6.99
N ALA A 14 -7.21 3.84 6.16
CA ALA A 14 -6.91 3.57 4.75
C ALA A 14 -6.59 4.86 3.99
N ALA A 15 -7.38 5.91 4.18
CA ALA A 15 -7.15 7.20 3.53
C ALA A 15 -5.79 7.79 3.93
N ALA A 16 -5.43 7.68 5.20
CA ALA A 16 -4.14 8.17 5.70
C ALA A 16 -2.96 7.37 5.15
N TRP A 17 -3.11 6.05 5.01
CA TRP A 17 -2.09 5.19 4.40
C TRP A 17 -1.81 5.63 2.95
N PHE A 18 -2.85 5.77 2.14
CA PHE A 18 -2.67 6.16 0.74
C PHE A 18 -2.14 7.59 0.60
N LEU A 19 -2.54 8.51 1.47
CA LEU A 19 -1.98 9.85 1.47
C LEU A 19 -0.48 9.83 1.77
N ALA A 20 -0.04 9.00 2.72
CA ALA A 20 1.37 8.85 3.03
C ALA A 20 2.17 8.37 1.81
N LEU A 21 1.61 7.43 1.04
CA LEU A 21 2.23 6.97 -0.20
C LEU A 21 2.26 8.08 -1.26
N ASP A 22 1.18 8.84 -1.42
CA ASP A 22 1.08 9.90 -2.41
C ASP A 22 2.13 10.99 -2.23
N VAL A 23 2.38 11.38 -0.98
CA VAL A 23 3.35 12.44 -0.68
C VAL A 23 4.76 11.91 -0.51
N HIS A 24 5.00 10.63 -0.74
CA HIS A 24 6.28 9.97 -0.47
C HIS A 24 6.77 10.27 0.94
N ALA A 25 5.91 10.04 1.93
CA ALA A 25 6.25 10.25 3.34
C ALA A 25 7.52 9.46 3.71
N PRO A 26 8.29 9.91 4.70
CA PRO A 26 9.46 9.16 5.16
C PRO A 26 9.10 7.73 5.52
N THR A 27 10.00 6.80 5.26
CA THR A 27 9.78 5.36 5.52
C THR A 27 9.31 5.12 6.96
N GLU A 28 9.89 5.83 7.91
CA GLU A 28 9.55 5.72 9.34
C GLU A 28 8.09 6.08 9.63
N GLU A 29 7.50 6.97 8.85
CA GLU A 29 6.09 7.31 8.98
C GLU A 29 5.20 6.22 8.36
N CYS A 30 5.59 5.68 7.22
CA CYS A 30 4.84 4.60 6.56
C CYS A 30 4.78 3.33 7.41
N VAL A 31 5.88 2.95 8.06
CA VAL A 31 5.93 1.71 8.85
C VAL A 31 5.03 1.75 10.09
N LYS A 32 4.61 2.93 10.53
CA LYS A 32 3.64 3.04 11.61
C LYS A 32 2.26 2.46 11.27
N PHE A 33 1.98 2.28 9.98
CA PHE A 33 0.73 1.65 9.50
C PHE A 33 0.84 0.13 9.40
N LEU A 34 2.03 -0.43 9.55
CA LEU A 34 2.32 -1.82 9.24
C LEU A 34 2.68 -2.61 10.50
N ALA A 35 2.31 -3.89 10.53
CA ALA A 35 2.64 -4.77 11.64
C ALA A 35 4.15 -4.99 11.76
N ASP A 36 4.67 -4.98 12.98
CA ASP A 36 6.08 -5.26 13.24
C ASP A 36 6.41 -6.75 13.07
N SER A 37 5.41 -7.61 13.25
CA SER A 37 5.57 -9.06 13.09
C SER A 37 4.47 -9.60 12.18
N GLU A 38 4.77 -10.67 11.46
CA GLU A 38 3.83 -11.38 10.59
C GLU A 38 3.38 -10.57 9.37
N LEU A 39 3.97 -9.40 9.12
CA LEU A 39 3.62 -8.59 7.96
C LEU A 39 3.90 -9.32 6.66
N ARG A 40 2.91 -9.32 5.78
CA ARG A 40 3.05 -9.83 4.42
C ARG A 40 2.30 -8.91 3.46
N MET A 41 3.02 -8.43 2.45
CA MET A 41 2.46 -7.57 1.42
C MET A 41 2.63 -8.27 0.07
N ILE A 42 1.53 -8.59 -0.58
CA ILE A 42 1.52 -9.42 -1.79
C ILE A 42 1.20 -8.53 -2.98
N PHE A 43 2.20 -8.36 -3.85
CA PHE A 43 2.07 -7.66 -5.12
C PHE A 43 2.20 -8.68 -6.27
N PRO A 44 1.73 -8.36 -7.49
CA PRO A 44 1.84 -9.30 -8.60
C PRO A 44 3.26 -9.74 -8.91
N GLU A 45 4.23 -8.84 -8.75
CA GLU A 45 5.64 -9.10 -9.07
C GLU A 45 6.42 -9.65 -7.89
N LYS A 46 5.95 -9.45 -6.66
CA LYS A 46 6.72 -9.84 -5.48
C LYS A 46 5.87 -9.84 -4.21
N THR A 47 6.19 -10.75 -3.30
CA THR A 47 5.67 -10.73 -1.93
C THR A 47 6.74 -10.20 -1.00
N LEU A 48 6.36 -9.23 -0.16
CA LEU A 48 7.22 -8.63 0.85
C LEU A 48 6.96 -9.33 2.19
N TYR A 49 8.03 -9.73 2.85
CA TYR A 49 7.96 -10.38 4.16
C TYR A 49 8.58 -9.46 5.21
N GLY A 50 7.74 -8.84 6.03
CA GLY A 50 8.19 -8.00 7.14
C GLY A 50 8.55 -6.57 6.73
N ILE A 51 8.83 -5.77 7.74
CA ILE A 51 9.14 -4.33 7.62
C ILE A 51 10.39 -4.10 6.77
N SER A 52 11.41 -4.95 6.92
CA SER A 52 12.66 -4.80 6.16
C SER A 52 12.43 -4.88 4.65
N ASP A 53 11.60 -5.83 4.19
CA ASP A 53 11.26 -5.93 2.77
C ASP A 53 10.44 -4.73 2.31
N PHE A 54 9.51 -4.25 3.14
CA PHE A 54 8.77 -3.02 2.82
C PHE A 54 9.71 -1.83 2.62
N LYS A 55 10.68 -1.64 3.51
CA LYS A 55 11.65 -0.54 3.40
C LYS A 55 12.43 -0.59 2.09
N ALA A 56 12.88 -1.78 1.68
CA ALA A 56 13.56 -1.97 0.40
C ALA A 56 12.64 -1.65 -0.79
N TRP A 57 11.43 -2.17 -0.77
CA TRP A 57 10.44 -1.92 -1.81
C TRP A 57 10.13 -0.42 -1.95
N TYR A 58 9.96 0.26 -0.82
CA TYR A 58 9.55 1.66 -0.78
C TYR A 58 10.68 2.62 -1.13
N ALA A 59 11.81 2.48 -0.47
CA ALA A 59 12.91 3.45 -0.54
C ALA A 59 14.16 2.94 -1.29
N GLY A 60 14.18 1.69 -1.68
CA GLY A 60 15.33 1.03 -2.30
C GLY A 60 16.17 0.29 -1.28
N GLY A 61 16.83 -0.75 -1.72
CA GLY A 61 17.67 -1.58 -0.88
C GLY A 61 17.63 -3.04 -1.26
N MET A 62 17.98 -3.90 -0.33
CA MET A 62 18.03 -5.33 -0.55
C MET A 62 16.87 -6.02 0.15
N TYR A 63 16.16 -6.88 -0.59
CA TYR A 63 15.14 -7.74 -0.01
C TYR A 63 15.75 -8.88 0.80
N SER A 64 14.93 -9.51 1.64
CA SER A 64 15.34 -10.66 2.45
C SER A 64 15.82 -11.86 1.62
N ASP A 65 15.40 -11.95 0.35
CA ASP A 65 15.85 -13.00 -0.58
C ASP A 65 17.18 -12.68 -1.27
N GLY A 66 17.82 -11.56 -0.95
CA GLY A 66 19.09 -11.15 -1.52
C GLY A 66 19.01 -10.40 -2.85
N THR A 67 17.82 -10.21 -3.41
CA THR A 67 17.65 -9.39 -4.61
C THR A 67 17.51 -7.92 -4.24
N ARG A 68 17.80 -7.02 -5.19
CA ARG A 68 17.73 -5.58 -4.95
C ARG A 68 16.44 -4.98 -5.45
N ALA A 69 15.96 -3.98 -4.69
CA ALA A 69 14.82 -3.16 -5.06
C ALA A 69 15.29 -1.74 -5.40
N PRO A 70 14.79 -1.14 -6.49
CA PRO A 70 15.11 0.25 -6.81
C PRO A 70 14.44 1.25 -5.88
N GLY A 71 13.32 0.86 -5.26
CA GLY A 71 12.48 1.73 -4.44
C GLY A 71 11.42 2.45 -5.27
N VAL A 72 10.16 2.26 -4.91
CA VAL A 72 9.05 2.87 -5.67
C VAL A 72 9.10 4.39 -5.63
N THR A 73 9.59 4.97 -4.53
CA THR A 73 9.76 6.43 -4.41
C THR A 73 10.85 6.98 -5.32
N ASN A 74 11.76 6.14 -5.79
CA ASN A 74 12.82 6.54 -6.73
C ASN A 74 12.38 6.40 -8.19
N ILE A 75 11.33 5.64 -8.45
CA ILE A 75 10.82 5.36 -9.81
C ILE A 75 9.67 6.29 -10.14
N PHE A 76 8.66 6.34 -9.26
CA PHE A 76 7.39 6.99 -9.55
C PHE A 76 7.34 8.41 -8.99
N PHE A 77 6.66 9.29 -9.71
CA PHE A 77 6.38 10.66 -9.29
C PHE A 77 4.96 11.04 -9.69
N ASP A 78 4.46 12.15 -9.13
CA ASP A 78 3.07 12.59 -9.31
C ASP A 78 2.08 11.47 -9.01
N GLU A 79 2.33 10.74 -7.92
CA GLU A 79 1.48 9.65 -7.49
C GLU A 79 0.20 10.16 -6.85
N THR A 80 -0.90 9.52 -7.19
CA THR A 80 -2.18 9.70 -6.50
C THR A 80 -2.84 8.35 -6.26
N HIS A 81 -3.39 8.18 -5.06
CA HIS A 81 -4.24 7.07 -4.71
C HIS A 81 -5.63 7.62 -4.38
N ASN A 82 -6.61 7.26 -5.20
CA ASN A 82 -7.99 7.65 -4.98
C ASN A 82 -8.73 6.47 -4.35
N LEU A 83 -9.01 6.57 -3.05
CA LEU A 83 -9.73 5.52 -2.32
C LEU A 83 -11.19 5.53 -2.76
N GLN A 84 -11.62 4.46 -3.42
CA GLN A 84 -12.97 4.35 -4.00
C GLN A 84 -13.94 3.64 -3.07
N SER A 85 -13.52 2.55 -2.43
CA SER A 85 -14.37 1.84 -1.48
C SER A 85 -13.55 1.09 -0.44
N VAL A 86 -14.17 0.96 0.73
CA VAL A 86 -13.66 0.13 1.83
C VAL A 86 -14.84 -0.66 2.35
N GLN A 87 -14.77 -1.98 2.26
CA GLN A 87 -15.81 -2.89 2.74
C GLN A 87 -15.22 -3.77 3.83
N PRO A 88 -15.39 -3.41 5.11
CA PRO A 88 -14.80 -4.16 6.21
C PRO A 88 -15.69 -5.28 6.70
N GLN A 89 -15.05 -6.30 7.28
CA GLN A 89 -15.68 -7.30 8.15
C GLN A 89 -14.94 -7.26 9.46
N ILE A 90 -15.64 -6.85 10.51
CA ILE A 90 -15.03 -6.56 11.81
C ILE A 90 -15.36 -7.68 12.77
N ALA A 91 -14.33 -8.22 13.45
CA ALA A 91 -14.44 -9.14 14.56
C ALA A 91 -13.61 -8.59 15.70
N ALA A 92 -14.07 -8.69 16.92
CA ALA A 92 -13.41 -8.26 18.16
C ALA A 92 -12.22 -7.28 17.99
N ASP A 93 -10.99 -7.81 17.90
CA ASP A 93 -9.75 -7.02 17.86
C ASP A 93 -9.07 -7.01 16.49
N GLN A 94 -9.72 -7.53 15.49
CA GLN A 94 -9.19 -7.52 14.13
C GLN A 94 -10.30 -7.40 13.11
N ALA A 95 -9.92 -7.08 11.88
CA ALA A 95 -10.83 -6.91 10.77
C ALA A 95 -10.16 -7.33 9.48
N THR A 96 -10.97 -7.67 8.49
CA THR A 96 -10.55 -7.73 7.11
C THR A 96 -11.25 -6.62 6.34
N ALA A 97 -10.66 -6.14 5.27
CA ALA A 97 -11.26 -5.10 4.45
C ALA A 97 -10.96 -5.35 2.98
N ARG A 98 -11.99 -5.26 2.15
CA ARG A 98 -11.84 -5.16 0.71
C ARG A 98 -11.69 -3.70 0.36
N VAL A 99 -10.56 -3.34 -0.25
CA VAL A 99 -10.20 -1.95 -0.54
C VAL A 99 -10.05 -1.81 -2.05
N VAL A 100 -10.78 -0.87 -2.63
CA VAL A 100 -10.62 -0.52 -4.06
C VAL A 100 -10.03 0.88 -4.14
N VAL A 101 -8.91 0.99 -4.83
CA VAL A 101 -8.17 2.24 -4.97
C VAL A 101 -7.78 2.47 -6.42
N GLY A 102 -7.99 3.70 -6.90
CA GLY A 102 -7.49 4.13 -8.20
C GLY A 102 -6.09 4.71 -8.03
N TRP A 103 -5.12 4.16 -8.72
CA TRP A 103 -3.73 4.60 -8.65
C TRP A 103 -3.30 5.23 -9.97
N GLN A 104 -2.65 6.39 -9.88
CA GLN A 104 -1.98 7.03 -11.00
C GLN A 104 -0.56 7.39 -10.60
N ALA A 105 0.37 7.19 -11.53
CA ALA A 105 1.77 7.55 -11.32
C ALA A 105 2.47 7.74 -12.65
N SER A 106 3.53 8.53 -12.62
CA SER A 106 4.39 8.77 -13.77
C SER A 106 5.78 8.19 -13.51
N TRP A 107 6.46 7.80 -14.58
CA TRP A 107 7.86 7.32 -14.51
C TRP A 107 8.55 7.55 -15.84
N PHE A 108 9.88 7.47 -15.81
CA PHE A 108 10.70 7.51 -17.02
C PHE A 108 11.24 6.13 -17.36
N GLU A 109 11.25 5.80 -18.65
CA GLU A 109 11.92 4.60 -19.16
C GLU A 109 13.08 5.07 -20.05
N PRO A 110 14.33 5.10 -19.53
CA PRO A 110 15.46 5.51 -20.35
C PRO A 110 15.62 4.62 -21.61
N PRO A 111 16.04 5.16 -22.75
CA PRO A 111 16.53 6.52 -22.97
C PRO A 111 15.46 7.56 -23.33
N ALA A 112 14.18 7.26 -23.16
CA ALA A 112 13.09 8.17 -23.54
C ALA A 112 13.17 9.48 -22.75
N ALA A 113 12.98 10.61 -23.45
CA ALA A 113 12.99 11.93 -22.83
C ALA A 113 11.66 12.32 -22.17
N LYS A 114 10.59 11.61 -22.51
CA LYS A 114 9.24 11.86 -21.99
C LYS A 114 8.85 10.81 -20.96
N SER A 115 8.17 11.27 -19.90
CA SER A 115 7.60 10.35 -18.92
C SER A 115 6.40 9.60 -19.48
N LYS A 116 6.13 8.45 -18.87
CA LYS A 116 4.90 7.69 -19.06
C LYS A 116 4.01 7.89 -17.83
N ARG A 117 2.72 7.71 -18.01
CA ARG A 117 1.76 7.74 -16.90
C ARG A 117 0.82 6.56 -17.00
N THR A 118 0.61 5.88 -15.88
CA THR A 118 -0.39 4.82 -15.74
C THR A 118 -1.58 5.31 -14.92
N SER A 119 -2.73 4.72 -15.15
CA SER A 119 -3.91 4.88 -14.33
C SER A 119 -4.63 3.54 -14.26
N MET A 120 -4.87 3.05 -13.06
CA MET A 120 -5.52 1.76 -12.89
C MET A 120 -6.30 1.69 -11.58
N ASP A 121 -7.29 0.81 -11.55
CA ASP A 121 -7.97 0.42 -10.32
C ASP A 121 -7.39 -0.87 -9.81
N ALA A 122 -7.03 -0.88 -8.54
CA ALA A 122 -6.57 -2.06 -7.82
C ALA A 122 -7.56 -2.45 -6.74
N THR A 123 -7.88 -3.74 -6.68
CA THR A 123 -8.68 -4.30 -5.60
C THR A 123 -7.76 -5.06 -4.67
N GLN A 124 -7.82 -4.70 -3.40
CA GLN A 124 -6.93 -5.24 -2.37
C GLN A 124 -7.76 -5.89 -1.26
N GLN A 125 -7.15 -6.84 -0.57
CA GLN A 125 -7.70 -7.42 0.64
C GLN A 125 -6.69 -7.25 1.76
N TRP A 126 -7.11 -6.58 2.83
CA TRP A 126 -6.26 -6.32 4.00
C TRP A 126 -6.73 -7.12 5.20
N THR A 127 -5.78 -7.59 6.01
CA THR A 127 -6.03 -8.00 7.39
C THR A 127 -5.48 -6.92 8.30
N ILE A 128 -6.29 -6.47 9.24
CA ILE A 128 -6.02 -5.32 10.09
C ILE A 128 -6.20 -5.74 11.54
N ARG A 129 -5.35 -5.24 12.43
CA ARG A 129 -5.49 -5.42 13.88
C ARG A 129 -5.18 -4.14 14.63
N ARG A 130 -5.48 -4.12 15.93
CA ARG A 130 -5.20 -2.98 16.77
C ARG A 130 -3.71 -2.71 16.89
N SER A 131 -3.36 -1.43 16.98
CA SER A 131 -1.98 -0.97 17.16
C SER A 131 -1.97 0.35 17.90
N ALA A 132 -0.93 0.58 18.69
CA ALA A 132 -0.71 1.86 19.36
C ALA A 132 0.30 2.75 18.62
N LYS A 133 0.76 2.35 17.44
CA LYS A 133 1.84 3.05 16.72
C LYS A 133 1.40 4.31 16.00
N ASN A 134 0.10 4.50 15.80
CA ASN A 134 -0.43 5.67 15.08
C ASN A 134 -1.75 6.15 15.69
N ALA A 135 -2.20 7.31 15.24
CA ALA A 135 -3.41 7.94 15.76
C ALA A 135 -4.70 7.20 15.41
N TYR A 136 -4.66 6.29 14.45
CA TYR A 136 -5.84 5.54 13.99
C TYR A 136 -6.07 4.26 14.79
N GLY A 137 -5.07 3.83 15.55
CA GLY A 137 -5.18 2.64 16.41
C GLY A 137 -5.17 1.32 15.67
N LEU A 138 -4.70 1.28 14.43
CA LEU A 138 -4.73 0.09 13.56
C LEU A 138 -3.38 -0.13 12.86
N GLU A 139 -3.13 -1.37 12.47
CA GLU A 139 -1.99 -1.74 11.64
C GLU A 139 -2.41 -2.81 10.63
N ILE A 140 -1.74 -2.81 9.48
CA ILE A 140 -1.94 -3.82 8.44
C ILE A 140 -1.03 -5.02 8.72
N VAL A 141 -1.60 -6.21 8.75
CA VAL A 141 -0.86 -7.47 8.91
C VAL A 141 -0.66 -8.13 7.55
N THR A 142 -1.72 -8.19 6.74
CA THR A 142 -1.66 -8.71 5.37
C THR A 142 -2.22 -7.66 4.42
N TYR A 143 -1.48 -7.41 3.35
CA TYR A 143 -1.83 -6.45 2.32
C TYR A 143 -1.75 -7.19 0.98
N ASN A 144 -2.88 -7.64 0.48
CA ASN A 144 -2.90 -8.43 -0.75
C ASN A 144 -3.46 -7.60 -1.91
N ALA A 145 -2.59 -7.21 -2.83
CA ALA A 145 -2.95 -6.44 -4.01
C ALA A 145 -3.20 -7.32 -5.25
N THR A 146 -3.35 -8.63 -5.07
CA THR A 146 -3.52 -9.59 -6.17
C THR A 146 -4.91 -10.24 -6.21
N VAL A 147 -5.87 -9.68 -5.51
CA VAL A 147 -7.23 -10.22 -5.41
C VAL A 147 -7.92 -10.26 -6.77
N GLU A 148 -7.69 -9.22 -7.57
CA GLU A 148 -8.16 -9.12 -8.94
C GLU A 148 -7.05 -8.56 -9.81
N PRO A 149 -7.05 -8.87 -11.13
CA PRO A 149 -6.14 -8.19 -12.06
C PRO A 149 -6.37 -6.67 -12.04
N PHE A 150 -5.30 -5.90 -12.21
CA PHE A 150 -5.40 -4.44 -12.32
C PHE A 150 -6.24 -4.05 -13.52
N LYS A 151 -7.15 -3.10 -13.32
CA LYS A 151 -8.01 -2.58 -14.37
C LYS A 151 -7.43 -1.26 -14.87
N TYR A 152 -6.70 -1.32 -15.97
CA TYR A 152 -6.06 -0.14 -16.56
C TYR A 152 -7.06 0.74 -17.29
N ALA A 153 -6.95 2.06 -17.09
CA ALA A 153 -7.73 3.02 -17.83
C ALA A 153 -7.23 3.13 -19.28
N PRO A 154 -8.15 3.31 -20.24
CA PRO A 154 -7.77 3.53 -21.64
C PRO A 154 -6.92 4.79 -21.83
N GLY A 155 -5.95 4.74 -22.71
CA GLY A 155 -5.11 5.88 -23.06
C GLY A 155 -3.92 6.12 -22.15
N PHE A 156 -3.74 5.29 -21.13
CA PHE A 156 -2.58 5.35 -20.22
C PHE A 156 -1.63 4.20 -20.48
N ALA A 157 -0.36 4.40 -20.12
CA ALA A 157 0.63 3.33 -20.20
C ALA A 157 0.36 2.26 -19.14
N ARG A 158 0.79 1.03 -19.41
CA ARG A 158 0.75 -0.07 -18.45
C ARG A 158 2.12 -0.34 -17.88
N LEU A 159 2.15 -0.79 -16.65
CA LEU A 159 3.39 -1.24 -16.04
C LEU A 159 3.93 -2.50 -16.71
#